data_26c90ec969c01a1bef4a602652525b5f
#
_entry.id   26c90ec969c01a1bef4a602652525b5f
#
_cell.length_a   1.000
_cell.length_b   1.000
_cell.length_c   1.000
_cell.angle_alpha   90.00
_cell.angle_beta   90.00
_cell.angle_gamma   90.00
#
_symmetry.space_group_name_H-M   'P 1'
#
loop_
_entity.id
_entity.type
_entity.pdbx_description
1 polymer ?
#
loop_
_entity_poly.entity_id
_entity_poly.type
_entity_poly.pdbx_seq_one_letter_code
_entity_poly.pdbx_strand_id
1 'polypeptide(L)'
;VKKFGTKGEAVVEGNMAVIREGMAATQVVDYDTPLFLAIDEKPPVAIRHSVAPSADLCATAASTAGLFDPAYYENATARPFREGTIGEAPVLPGAGLFMPAGTAAAKDKGLFRRTVPAFDYSTCTGCMECALACPDAAIPNVVHEIPDLILTGIKELDITEPQRDALRAHAYALSEQVREAYRQDKTARPFHEVLAEVGAGIDSDQPTLRLNFDRLVAKLATFPVSRTRPFFDAMEGSVAGTGAMFSATIDPWKCTGCLECIEVCGPGALTPLDEDADVLGTLQERFEFMTALPNTPARFLEDSTDPDGDLKRLMLDRSSFYSTTGGHGA
;
A
#
# COMPACT_ATOMS: atom_id res chain seq x y z
N VAL A 1 -0.42 27.58 -28.13
CA VAL A 1 -0.77 29.01 -27.99
C VAL A 1 -2.12 29.18 -27.28
N LYS A 2 -3.22 28.51 -27.71
CA LYS A 2 -4.56 28.64 -27.08
C LYS A 2 -4.58 28.37 -25.55
N LYS A 3 -3.80 27.41 -25.07
CA LYS A 3 -3.78 27.01 -23.63
C LYS A 3 -2.92 27.92 -22.76
N PHE A 4 -1.85 28.50 -23.32
CA PHE A 4 -0.85 29.24 -22.56
C PHE A 4 -0.73 30.71 -22.94
N GLY A 5 -1.48 31.19 -23.94
CA GLY A 5 -1.39 32.57 -24.42
C GLY A 5 -1.70 33.66 -23.37
N THR A 6 -2.55 33.31 -22.38
CA THR A 6 -2.88 34.20 -21.26
C THR A 6 -1.78 34.26 -20.20
N LYS A 7 -0.78 33.37 -20.25
CA LYS A 7 0.33 33.30 -19.28
C LYS A 7 1.54 34.17 -19.68
N GLY A 8 1.45 34.87 -20.80
CA GLY A 8 2.50 35.76 -21.29
C GLY A 8 3.35 35.14 -22.40
N GLU A 9 3.96 36.03 -23.20
CA GLU A 9 4.71 35.68 -24.41
C GLU A 9 5.94 34.81 -24.11
N ALA A 10 6.64 35.06 -23.00
CA ALA A 10 7.80 34.28 -22.58
C ALA A 10 7.46 32.80 -22.30
N VAL A 11 6.27 32.52 -21.75
CA VAL A 11 5.81 31.15 -21.49
C VAL A 11 5.46 30.43 -22.80
N VAL A 12 4.84 31.17 -23.74
CA VAL A 12 4.54 30.60 -25.06
C VAL A 12 5.83 30.31 -25.82
N GLU A 13 6.78 31.19 -25.78
CA GLU A 13 8.05 31.08 -26.50
C GLU A 13 8.92 29.96 -25.91
N GLY A 14 8.97 29.81 -24.57
CA GLY A 14 9.64 28.69 -23.88
C GLY A 14 9.05 27.34 -24.28
N ASN A 15 7.73 27.21 -24.29
CA ASN A 15 7.08 25.96 -24.70
C ASN A 15 7.31 25.67 -26.19
N MET A 16 7.33 26.69 -27.04
CA MET A 16 7.63 26.51 -28.48
C MET A 16 9.08 26.15 -28.73
N ALA A 17 10.02 26.63 -27.91
CA ALA A 17 11.42 26.24 -27.97
C ALA A 17 11.59 24.75 -27.65
N VAL A 18 10.99 24.28 -26.54
CA VAL A 18 11.02 22.86 -26.16
C VAL A 18 10.45 21.96 -27.26
N ILE A 19 9.34 22.36 -27.87
CA ILE A 19 8.75 21.59 -29.00
C ILE A 19 9.72 21.55 -30.19
N ARG A 20 10.32 22.67 -30.58
CA ARG A 20 11.26 22.72 -31.70
C ARG A 20 12.51 21.89 -31.44
N GLU A 21 13.07 21.99 -30.23
CA GLU A 21 14.21 21.20 -29.82
C GLU A 21 13.90 19.69 -29.79
N GLY A 22 12.75 19.30 -29.25
CA GLY A 22 12.27 17.93 -29.24
C GLY A 22 12.11 17.37 -30.65
N MET A 23 11.51 18.15 -31.57
CA MET A 23 11.39 17.74 -32.98
C MET A 23 12.76 17.64 -33.66
N ALA A 24 13.67 18.55 -33.39
CA ALA A 24 15.02 18.53 -33.96
C ALA A 24 15.87 17.37 -33.42
N ALA A 25 15.62 16.95 -32.18
CA ALA A 25 16.29 15.82 -31.54
C ALA A 25 15.68 14.45 -31.92
N THR A 26 14.57 14.44 -32.66
CA THR A 26 13.94 13.18 -33.09
C THR A 26 14.87 12.41 -34.01
N GLN A 27 15.16 11.17 -33.64
CA GLN A 27 15.97 10.24 -34.45
C GLN A 27 15.07 9.13 -35.02
N VAL A 28 15.39 8.70 -36.21
CA VAL A 28 14.77 7.51 -36.80
C VAL A 28 15.33 6.29 -36.06
N VAL A 29 14.42 5.51 -35.47
CA VAL A 29 14.76 4.25 -34.83
C VAL A 29 14.53 3.13 -35.82
N ASP A 30 15.57 2.34 -36.09
CA ASP A 30 15.48 1.15 -36.90
C ASP A 30 14.97 -0.01 -36.04
N TYR A 31 13.73 -0.41 -36.27
CA TYR A 31 13.06 -1.50 -35.54
C TYR A 31 13.51 -2.90 -35.95
N ASP A 32 14.14 -3.03 -37.14
CA ASP A 32 14.58 -4.32 -37.67
C ASP A 32 15.95 -4.75 -37.14
N THR A 33 16.45 -4.06 -36.10
CA THR A 33 17.71 -4.44 -35.48
C THR A 33 17.53 -5.64 -34.53
N PRO A 34 18.56 -6.50 -34.38
CA PRO A 34 18.50 -7.65 -33.47
C PRO A 34 18.14 -7.27 -32.02
N LEU A 35 18.45 -6.04 -31.61
CA LEU A 35 18.14 -5.53 -30.29
C LEU A 35 16.62 -5.42 -30.05
N PHE A 36 15.87 -4.95 -31.03
CA PHE A 36 14.41 -4.84 -30.92
C PHE A 36 13.71 -6.17 -31.14
N LEU A 37 14.20 -7.00 -32.05
CA LEU A 37 13.70 -8.35 -32.24
C LEU A 37 13.89 -9.25 -31.02
N ALA A 38 14.97 -9.07 -30.27
CA ALA A 38 15.21 -9.80 -29.04
C ALA A 38 14.28 -9.36 -27.87
N ILE A 39 13.67 -8.18 -27.96
CA ILE A 39 12.69 -7.71 -26.95
C ILE A 39 11.36 -8.45 -27.12
N ASP A 40 10.96 -8.73 -28.34
CA ASP A 40 9.72 -9.47 -28.63
C ASP A 40 9.78 -10.95 -28.22
N GLU A 41 10.99 -11.51 -28.08
CA GLU A 41 11.19 -12.89 -27.62
C GLU A 41 11.17 -13.03 -26.08
N LYS A 42 11.22 -11.93 -25.34
CA LYS A 42 11.03 -12.02 -23.89
C LYS A 42 9.55 -12.32 -23.62
N PRO A 43 9.25 -13.42 -22.90
CA PRO A 43 7.89 -13.65 -22.45
C PRO A 43 7.43 -12.39 -21.73
N PRO A 44 6.17 -11.94 -21.97
CA PRO A 44 5.64 -10.81 -21.24
C PRO A 44 5.91 -11.07 -19.76
N VAL A 45 6.53 -10.11 -19.08
CA VAL A 45 6.72 -10.18 -17.64
C VAL A 45 5.37 -10.58 -17.08
N ALA A 46 5.30 -11.77 -16.53
CA ALA A 46 4.06 -12.26 -15.94
C ALA A 46 3.62 -11.17 -14.98
N ILE A 47 2.57 -10.44 -15.35
CA ILE A 47 1.93 -9.50 -14.45
C ILE A 47 1.50 -10.39 -13.30
N ARG A 48 2.30 -10.38 -12.24
CA ARG A 48 1.90 -11.04 -11.00
C ARG A 48 0.69 -10.24 -10.55
N HIS A 49 -0.49 -10.81 -10.76
CA HIS A 49 -1.70 -10.28 -10.18
C HIS A 49 -1.45 -10.26 -8.67
N SER A 50 -1.03 -9.09 -8.19
CA SER A 50 -0.89 -8.87 -6.78
C SER A 50 -2.28 -8.98 -6.18
N VAL A 51 -2.41 -9.96 -5.32
CA VAL A 51 -3.54 -10.13 -4.42
C VAL A 51 -4.89 -9.93 -5.10
N ALA A 52 -5.45 -11.03 -5.60
CA ALA A 52 -6.89 -11.05 -5.81
C ALA A 52 -7.54 -10.46 -4.55
N PRO A 53 -8.42 -9.45 -4.67
CA PRO A 53 -9.19 -8.98 -3.54
C PRO A 53 -9.77 -10.22 -2.85
N SER A 54 -9.67 -10.28 -1.54
CA SER A 54 -10.12 -11.46 -0.77
C SER A 54 -11.47 -11.90 -1.32
N ALA A 55 -11.67 -13.18 -1.53
CA ALA A 55 -12.89 -13.75 -2.10
C ALA A 55 -14.16 -13.24 -1.40
N ASP A 56 -14.07 -12.77 -0.16
CA ASP A 56 -15.15 -12.20 0.63
C ASP A 56 -15.66 -10.84 0.11
N LEU A 57 -14.83 -10.02 -0.54
CA LEU A 57 -15.29 -8.78 -1.17
C LEU A 57 -15.97 -9.03 -2.53
N CYS A 58 -15.69 -10.18 -3.17
CA CYS A 58 -16.29 -10.57 -4.44
C CYS A 58 -17.53 -11.46 -4.29
N ALA A 59 -17.74 -12.09 -3.14
CA ALA A 59 -18.78 -13.12 -2.94
C ALA A 59 -20.22 -12.61 -3.08
N THR A 60 -20.46 -11.30 -2.95
CA THR A 60 -21.79 -10.69 -3.13
C THR A 60 -22.09 -10.26 -4.56
N ALA A 61 -21.16 -10.40 -5.48
CA ALA A 61 -21.25 -9.86 -6.84
C ALA A 61 -21.39 -10.92 -7.96
N ALA A 62 -21.94 -12.09 -7.65
CA ALA A 62 -22.09 -13.18 -8.65
C ALA A 62 -22.86 -12.78 -9.92
N SER A 63 -23.71 -11.74 -9.87
CA SER A 63 -24.44 -11.20 -11.03
C SER A 63 -23.70 -10.11 -11.80
N THR A 64 -22.58 -9.58 -11.25
CA THR A 64 -21.79 -8.50 -11.83
C THR A 64 -20.33 -8.91 -12.04
N ALA A 65 -20.03 -10.19 -11.99
CA ALA A 65 -18.67 -10.74 -12.06
C ALA A 65 -17.84 -10.19 -13.22
N GLY A 66 -18.47 -9.99 -14.38
CA GLY A 66 -17.81 -9.45 -15.57
C GLY A 66 -17.39 -7.97 -15.44
N LEU A 67 -18.06 -7.17 -14.59
CA LEU A 67 -17.73 -5.75 -14.38
C LEU A 67 -16.54 -5.55 -13.46
N PHE A 68 -16.30 -6.51 -12.56
CA PHE A 68 -15.29 -6.41 -11.51
C PHE A 68 -14.15 -7.42 -11.66
N ASP A 69 -14.13 -8.14 -12.79
CA ASP A 69 -13.07 -9.08 -13.12
C ASP A 69 -11.97 -8.40 -13.95
N PRO A 70 -10.77 -8.17 -13.38
CA PRO A 70 -9.64 -7.60 -14.10
C PRO A 70 -9.24 -8.42 -15.35
N ALA A 71 -9.40 -9.74 -15.29
CA ALA A 71 -9.10 -10.61 -16.44
C ALA A 71 -10.09 -10.41 -17.59
N TYR A 72 -11.37 -10.19 -17.27
CA TYR A 72 -12.36 -9.83 -18.26
C TYR A 72 -12.04 -8.48 -18.93
N TYR A 73 -11.71 -7.46 -18.13
CA TYR A 73 -11.31 -6.15 -18.65
C TYR A 73 -10.05 -6.26 -19.54
N GLU A 74 -9.05 -6.99 -19.08
CA GLU A 74 -7.81 -7.22 -19.85
C GLU A 74 -8.10 -7.86 -21.22
N ASN A 75 -8.89 -8.91 -21.24
CA ASN A 75 -9.20 -9.64 -22.46
C ASN A 75 -10.18 -8.90 -23.38
N ALA A 76 -11.19 -8.23 -22.83
CA ALA A 76 -12.27 -7.61 -23.61
C ALA A 76 -11.93 -6.17 -24.06
N THR A 77 -11.01 -5.49 -23.38
CA THR A 77 -10.72 -4.08 -23.66
C THR A 77 -9.23 -3.79 -23.82
N ALA A 78 -8.43 -4.10 -22.80
CA ALA A 78 -7.04 -3.64 -22.78
C ALA A 78 -6.17 -4.32 -23.87
N ARG A 79 -6.36 -5.62 -24.07
CA ARG A 79 -5.67 -6.35 -25.15
C ARG A 79 -6.11 -5.90 -26.54
N PRO A 80 -7.42 -5.86 -26.89
CA PRO A 80 -7.87 -5.33 -28.17
C PRO A 80 -7.39 -3.90 -28.45
N PHE A 81 -7.28 -3.07 -27.40
CA PHE A 81 -6.73 -1.72 -27.54
C PHE A 81 -5.26 -1.74 -27.96
N ARG A 82 -4.42 -2.56 -27.31
CA ARG A 82 -2.99 -2.69 -27.64
C ARG A 82 -2.77 -3.32 -29.02
N GLU A 83 -3.64 -4.23 -29.42
CA GLU A 83 -3.58 -4.92 -30.71
C GLU A 83 -4.22 -4.12 -31.87
N GLY A 84 -4.82 -2.96 -31.55
CA GLY A 84 -5.49 -2.12 -32.55
C GLY A 84 -6.85 -2.66 -33.03
N THR A 85 -7.40 -3.67 -32.36
CA THR A 85 -8.66 -4.34 -32.70
C THR A 85 -9.83 -3.89 -31.83
N ILE A 86 -9.70 -2.79 -31.06
CA ILE A 86 -10.72 -2.32 -30.14
C ILE A 86 -12.07 -2.04 -30.80
N GLY A 87 -12.09 -1.67 -32.08
CA GLY A 87 -13.32 -1.47 -32.86
C GLY A 87 -14.15 -2.74 -33.04
N GLU A 88 -13.54 -3.91 -32.88
CA GLU A 88 -14.16 -5.23 -33.01
C GLU A 88 -14.56 -5.81 -31.64
N ALA A 89 -14.11 -5.16 -30.57
CA ALA A 89 -14.37 -5.62 -29.20
C ALA A 89 -15.86 -5.48 -28.84
N PRO A 90 -16.41 -6.42 -28.04
CA PRO A 90 -17.77 -6.32 -27.57
C PRO A 90 -17.95 -5.09 -26.68
N VAL A 91 -19.15 -4.51 -26.69
CA VAL A 91 -19.50 -3.43 -25.78
C VAL A 91 -19.56 -4.01 -24.37
N LEU A 92 -18.72 -3.46 -23.46
CA LEU A 92 -18.74 -3.83 -22.06
C LEU A 92 -20.03 -3.33 -21.40
N PRO A 93 -20.62 -4.09 -20.45
CA PRO A 93 -21.66 -3.57 -19.59
C PRO A 93 -21.18 -2.29 -18.89
N GLY A 94 -21.93 -1.20 -19.00
CA GLY A 94 -21.54 0.08 -18.42
C GLY A 94 -20.41 0.82 -19.16
N ALA A 95 -20.05 0.40 -20.37
CA ALA A 95 -19.02 1.05 -21.18
C ALA A 95 -19.23 2.56 -21.28
N GLY A 96 -18.18 3.33 -21.01
CA GLY A 96 -18.22 4.79 -20.99
C GLY A 96 -18.74 5.43 -19.70
N LEU A 97 -19.21 4.65 -18.73
CA LEU A 97 -19.71 5.13 -17.45
C LEU A 97 -18.79 4.83 -16.29
N PHE A 98 -18.20 3.65 -16.25
CA PHE A 98 -17.26 3.24 -15.19
C PHE A 98 -16.32 2.14 -15.65
N MET A 99 -15.21 2.04 -14.95
CA MET A 99 -14.22 0.98 -15.14
C MET A 99 -14.43 -0.14 -14.12
N PRO A 100 -14.07 -1.39 -14.46
CA PRO A 100 -14.05 -2.46 -13.49
C PRO A 100 -13.13 -2.16 -12.31
N ALA A 101 -13.48 -2.68 -11.15
CA ALA A 101 -12.69 -2.58 -9.95
C ALA A 101 -11.27 -3.13 -10.14
N GLY A 102 -10.30 -2.46 -9.55
CA GLY A 102 -8.93 -2.94 -9.50
C GLY A 102 -8.17 -2.92 -10.83
N THR A 103 -8.72 -2.33 -11.90
CA THR A 103 -8.02 -2.24 -13.20
C THR A 103 -6.71 -1.47 -13.10
N ALA A 104 -6.63 -0.48 -12.22
CA ALA A 104 -5.39 0.25 -11.95
C ALA A 104 -4.32 -0.63 -11.27
N ALA A 105 -4.74 -1.58 -10.42
CA ALA A 105 -3.84 -2.54 -9.79
C ALA A 105 -3.33 -3.61 -10.76
N ALA A 106 -4.05 -3.86 -11.88
CA ALA A 106 -3.60 -4.77 -12.94
C ALA A 106 -2.46 -4.20 -13.80
N LYS A 107 -2.14 -2.91 -13.65
CA LYS A 107 -1.04 -2.26 -14.35
C LYS A 107 0.05 -1.93 -13.36
N ASP A 108 1.26 -2.41 -13.62
CA ASP A 108 2.43 -1.96 -12.87
C ASP A 108 2.76 -0.52 -13.28
N LYS A 109 2.31 0.43 -12.46
CA LYS A 109 2.62 1.86 -12.65
C LYS A 109 4.07 2.19 -12.28
N GLY A 110 4.76 1.27 -11.60
CA GLY A 110 6.14 1.40 -11.21
C GLY A 110 7.17 1.28 -12.33
N LEU A 111 6.76 0.86 -13.54
CA LEU A 111 7.69 0.56 -14.64
C LEU A 111 8.67 1.69 -14.97
N PHE A 112 8.25 2.95 -14.84
CA PHE A 112 9.08 4.13 -15.13
C PHE A 112 9.53 4.89 -13.88
N ARG A 113 9.14 4.42 -12.70
CA ARG A 113 9.50 5.00 -11.43
C ARG A 113 10.98 4.73 -11.12
N ARG A 114 11.65 5.70 -10.49
CA ARG A 114 13.04 5.58 -10.04
C ARG A 114 13.18 5.73 -8.55
N THR A 115 12.22 6.40 -7.94
CA THR A 115 12.24 6.76 -6.52
C THR A 115 10.89 6.44 -5.90
N VAL A 116 10.91 5.93 -4.69
CA VAL A 116 9.72 5.60 -3.90
C VAL A 116 9.80 6.29 -2.54
N PRO A 117 8.66 6.52 -1.85
CA PRO A 117 8.69 6.97 -0.47
C PRO A 117 9.11 5.83 0.46
N ALA A 118 10.05 6.10 1.35
CA ALA A 118 10.41 5.25 2.47
C ALA A 118 9.72 5.78 3.75
N PHE A 119 9.12 4.88 4.53
CA PHE A 119 8.37 5.21 5.73
C PHE A 119 9.23 5.06 7.00
N ASP A 120 9.36 6.16 7.73
CA ASP A 120 9.93 6.20 9.08
C ASP A 120 8.80 6.27 10.12
N TYR A 121 8.60 5.15 10.81
CA TYR A 121 7.60 5.01 11.87
C TYR A 121 7.86 5.95 13.07
N SER A 122 9.12 6.33 13.31
CA SER A 122 9.52 7.06 14.52
C SER A 122 9.08 8.52 14.54
N THR A 123 8.94 9.12 13.36
CA THR A 123 8.55 10.51 13.17
C THR A 123 7.08 10.68 12.75
N CYS A 124 6.41 9.59 12.36
CA CYS A 124 5.04 9.63 11.88
C CYS A 124 4.05 10.04 12.99
N THR A 125 3.20 11.02 12.68
CA THR A 125 2.16 11.53 13.60
C THR A 125 0.77 10.95 13.34
N GLY A 126 0.58 10.18 12.26
CA GLY A 126 -0.73 9.65 11.86
C GLY A 126 -1.68 10.71 11.30
N CYS A 127 -1.15 11.78 10.71
CA CYS A 127 -1.97 12.89 10.17
C CYS A 127 -2.70 12.52 8.86
N MET A 128 -2.27 11.47 8.16
CA MET A 128 -2.85 10.94 6.92
C MET A 128 -2.78 11.89 5.70
N GLU A 129 -2.06 12.98 5.76
CA GLU A 129 -1.89 13.89 4.61
C GLU A 129 -1.29 13.17 3.40
N CYS A 130 -0.39 12.21 3.62
CA CYS A 130 0.20 11.41 2.57
C CYS A 130 -0.82 10.55 1.80
N ALA A 131 -1.85 10.03 2.49
CA ALA A 131 -2.92 9.27 1.84
C ALA A 131 -3.82 10.19 1.01
N LEU A 132 -4.16 11.37 1.53
CA LEU A 132 -5.00 12.35 0.84
C LEU A 132 -4.31 12.95 -0.40
N ALA A 133 -3.00 13.18 -0.33
CA ALA A 133 -2.23 13.75 -1.43
C ALA A 133 -1.92 12.75 -2.55
N CYS A 134 -2.03 11.44 -2.28
CA CYS A 134 -1.64 10.44 -3.26
C CYS A 134 -2.64 10.33 -4.42
N PRO A 135 -2.27 10.73 -5.66
CA PRO A 135 -3.19 10.72 -6.79
C PRO A 135 -3.59 9.30 -7.24
N ASP A 136 -2.80 8.31 -6.86
CA ASP A 136 -2.99 6.92 -7.27
C ASP A 136 -3.54 6.02 -6.15
N ALA A 137 -3.91 6.58 -5.00
CA ALA A 137 -4.32 5.82 -3.82
C ALA A 137 -3.33 4.68 -3.47
N ALA A 138 -2.03 4.98 -3.58
CA ALA A 138 -0.96 4.01 -3.38
C ALA A 138 -0.43 3.96 -1.94
N ILE A 139 -1.02 4.73 -1.02
CA ILE A 139 -0.55 4.80 0.38
C ILE A 139 -1.72 4.47 1.32
N PRO A 140 -2.10 3.19 1.43
CA PRO A 140 -3.06 2.80 2.44
C PRO A 140 -2.54 3.12 3.84
N ASN A 141 -3.37 3.84 4.59
CA ASN A 141 -3.16 4.15 5.99
C ASN A 141 -4.10 3.28 6.80
N VAL A 142 -3.59 2.48 7.71
CA VAL A 142 -4.37 1.50 8.46
C VAL A 142 -4.00 1.56 9.94
N VAL A 143 -5.01 1.41 10.78
CA VAL A 143 -4.83 1.28 12.23
C VAL A 143 -4.98 -0.20 12.61
N HIS A 144 -4.03 -0.72 13.37
CA HIS A 144 -3.95 -2.12 13.74
C HIS A 144 -4.06 -2.30 15.24
N GLU A 145 -4.89 -3.23 15.66
CA GLU A 145 -4.86 -3.73 17.02
C GLU A 145 -3.53 -4.44 17.30
N ILE A 146 -2.99 -4.27 18.49
CA ILE A 146 -1.73 -4.95 18.86
C ILE A 146 -1.85 -6.47 18.76
N PRO A 147 -2.95 -7.11 19.24
CA PRO A 147 -3.15 -8.55 19.05
C PRO A 147 -3.16 -8.98 17.57
N ASP A 148 -3.74 -8.18 16.68
CA ASP A 148 -3.84 -8.52 15.27
C ASP A 148 -2.48 -8.55 14.58
N LEU A 149 -1.58 -7.63 14.94
CA LEU A 149 -0.19 -7.64 14.46
C LEU A 149 0.52 -8.93 14.84
N ILE A 150 0.40 -9.33 16.11
CA ILE A 150 1.05 -10.56 16.63
C ILE A 150 0.43 -11.80 16.00
N LEU A 151 -0.92 -11.90 15.98
CA LEU A 151 -1.61 -13.07 15.43
C LEU A 151 -1.39 -13.24 13.92
N THR A 152 -1.38 -12.13 13.17
CA THR A 152 -1.07 -12.17 11.73
C THR A 152 0.39 -12.54 11.51
N GLY A 153 1.32 -11.97 12.28
CA GLY A 153 2.72 -12.39 12.24
C GLY A 153 2.89 -13.89 12.46
N ILE A 154 2.21 -14.47 13.47
CA ILE A 154 2.22 -15.92 13.73
C ILE A 154 1.65 -16.71 12.55
N LYS A 155 0.56 -16.24 11.94
CA LYS A 155 -0.07 -16.90 10.79
C LYS A 155 0.87 -16.97 9.58
N GLU A 156 1.66 -15.94 9.35
CA GLU A 156 2.59 -15.82 8.22
C GLU A 156 3.92 -16.59 8.42
N LEU A 157 4.15 -17.16 9.59
CA LEU A 157 5.35 -17.97 9.82
C LEU A 157 5.24 -19.35 9.12
N ASP A 158 6.33 -19.78 8.52
CA ASP A 158 6.48 -21.14 7.99
C ASP A 158 6.84 -22.11 9.14
N ILE A 159 5.81 -22.51 9.90
CA ILE A 159 5.89 -23.42 11.05
C ILE A 159 4.65 -24.32 11.06
N THR A 160 4.71 -25.41 11.82
CA THR A 160 3.59 -26.34 11.95
C THR A 160 2.44 -25.76 12.78
N GLU A 161 1.21 -26.25 12.59
CA GLU A 161 0.05 -25.75 13.33
C GLU A 161 0.18 -25.89 14.86
N PRO A 162 0.68 -27.01 15.44
CA PRO A 162 0.94 -27.06 16.88
C PRO A 162 1.92 -26.00 17.38
N GLN A 163 2.92 -25.63 16.56
CA GLN A 163 3.86 -24.55 16.90
C GLN A 163 3.19 -23.18 16.85
N ARG A 164 2.27 -22.95 15.89
CA ARG A 164 1.45 -21.74 15.86
C ARG A 164 0.56 -21.62 17.07
N ASP A 165 -0.10 -22.72 17.46
CA ASP A 165 -0.99 -22.72 18.64
C ASP A 165 -0.22 -22.43 19.93
N ALA A 166 0.99 -22.92 20.05
CA ALA A 166 1.86 -22.60 21.18
C ALA A 166 2.18 -21.11 21.27
N LEU A 167 2.46 -20.42 20.12
CA LEU A 167 2.65 -18.97 20.08
C LEU A 167 1.35 -18.22 20.33
N ARG A 168 0.23 -18.64 19.72
CA ARG A 168 -1.09 -18.01 19.88
C ARG A 168 -1.54 -17.96 21.34
N ALA A 169 -1.18 -18.97 22.14
CA ALA A 169 -1.49 -19.01 23.56
C ALA A 169 -0.89 -17.81 24.33
N HIS A 170 0.19 -17.22 23.84
CA HIS A 170 0.86 -16.08 24.45
C HIS A 170 0.44 -14.72 23.82
N ALA A 171 -0.24 -14.71 22.67
CA ALA A 171 -0.44 -13.50 21.87
C ALA A 171 -1.13 -12.37 22.63
N TYR A 172 -2.21 -12.67 23.37
CA TYR A 172 -2.94 -11.65 24.11
C TYR A 172 -2.16 -11.12 25.30
N ALA A 173 -1.48 -12.00 26.05
CA ALA A 173 -0.64 -11.58 27.17
C ALA A 173 0.52 -10.71 26.72
N LEU A 174 1.17 -11.07 25.61
CA LEU A 174 2.20 -10.24 24.97
C LEU A 174 1.63 -8.89 24.51
N SER A 175 0.43 -8.87 23.94
CA SER A 175 -0.23 -7.63 23.51
C SER A 175 -0.44 -6.65 24.64
N GLU A 176 -0.89 -7.14 25.81
CA GLU A 176 -1.06 -6.29 27.00
C GLU A 176 0.28 -5.80 27.56
N GLN A 177 1.30 -6.63 27.54
CA GLN A 177 2.64 -6.24 27.97
C GLN A 177 3.27 -5.20 27.03
N VAL A 178 3.12 -5.37 25.71
CA VAL A 178 3.54 -4.37 24.71
C VAL A 178 2.81 -3.05 24.92
N ARG A 179 1.49 -3.10 25.13
CA ARG A 179 0.67 -1.92 25.42
C ARG A 179 1.16 -1.18 26.66
N GLU A 180 1.40 -1.93 27.75
CA GLU A 180 1.89 -1.35 29.00
C GLU A 180 3.30 -0.74 28.82
N ALA A 181 4.20 -1.41 28.10
CA ALA A 181 5.52 -0.87 27.80
C ALA A 181 5.43 0.48 27.05
N TYR A 182 4.53 0.57 26.06
CA TYR A 182 4.29 1.85 25.35
C TYR A 182 3.61 2.90 26.21
N ARG A 183 2.83 2.54 27.23
CA ARG A 183 2.26 3.51 28.19
C ARG A 183 3.31 4.12 29.11
N GLN A 184 4.28 3.30 29.52
CA GLN A 184 5.35 3.71 30.43
C GLN A 184 6.43 4.52 29.70
N ASP A 185 6.82 4.09 28.51
CA ASP A 185 7.84 4.74 27.70
C ASP A 185 7.20 5.41 26.48
N LYS A 186 7.23 6.77 26.49
CA LYS A 186 6.65 7.57 25.40
C LYS A 186 7.61 7.82 24.23
N THR A 187 8.77 7.22 24.23
CA THR A 187 9.72 7.31 23.12
C THR A 187 9.22 6.51 21.90
N ALA A 188 9.63 6.93 20.71
CA ALA A 188 9.29 6.23 19.46
C ALA A 188 10.18 4.99 19.34
N ARG A 189 9.73 3.86 19.89
CA ARG A 189 10.44 2.56 19.81
C ARG A 189 9.81 1.67 18.76
N PRO A 190 10.62 0.89 18.01
CA PRO A 190 10.09 -0.09 17.05
C PRO A 190 9.23 -1.14 17.75
N PHE A 191 8.11 -1.49 17.13
CA PHE A 191 7.18 -2.49 17.68
C PHE A 191 7.86 -3.83 17.98
N HIS A 192 8.68 -4.31 17.06
CA HIS A 192 9.39 -5.59 17.21
C HIS A 192 10.40 -5.60 18.37
N GLU A 193 11.05 -4.46 18.67
CA GLU A 193 11.97 -4.35 19.81
C GLU A 193 11.21 -4.42 21.12
N VAL A 194 10.10 -3.69 21.23
CA VAL A 194 9.23 -3.73 22.43
C VAL A 194 8.68 -5.15 22.61
N LEU A 195 8.24 -5.80 21.53
CA LEU A 195 7.78 -7.19 21.57
C LEU A 195 8.89 -8.15 22.03
N ALA A 196 10.11 -7.99 21.50
CA ALA A 196 11.26 -8.80 21.91
C ALA A 196 11.57 -8.65 23.40
N GLU A 197 11.52 -7.43 23.92
CA GLU A 197 11.77 -7.14 25.35
C GLU A 197 10.72 -7.79 26.26
N VAL A 198 9.42 -7.56 25.98
CA VAL A 198 8.36 -8.14 26.81
C VAL A 198 8.29 -9.66 26.68
N GLY A 199 8.66 -10.20 25.52
CA GLY A 199 8.72 -11.63 25.28
C GLY A 199 10.03 -12.31 25.74
N ALA A 200 10.94 -11.59 26.38
CA ALA A 200 12.20 -12.16 26.86
C ALA A 200 11.99 -13.33 27.87
N GLY A 201 10.87 -13.30 28.58
CA GLY A 201 10.47 -14.35 29.54
C GLY A 201 9.70 -15.51 28.93
N ILE A 202 9.43 -15.52 27.62
CA ILE A 202 8.81 -16.65 26.94
C ILE A 202 9.77 -17.85 27.05
N ASP A 203 9.29 -18.79 27.74
CA ASP A 203 9.80 -20.07 28.23
C ASP A 203 11.18 -20.48 27.72
N SER A 204 12.20 -20.22 28.56
CA SER A 204 13.59 -20.68 28.34
C SER A 204 13.69 -22.21 28.29
N ASP A 205 12.68 -22.91 28.80
CA ASP A 205 12.65 -24.38 28.90
C ASP A 205 12.07 -25.02 27.63
N GLN A 206 11.54 -24.23 26.67
CA GLN A 206 10.99 -24.69 25.39
C GLN A 206 11.76 -24.09 24.20
N PRO A 207 12.89 -24.66 23.79
CA PRO A 207 13.74 -24.07 22.75
C PRO A 207 13.03 -23.79 21.42
N THR A 208 12.10 -24.64 21.04
CA THR A 208 11.32 -24.51 19.81
C THR A 208 10.36 -23.30 19.88
N LEU A 209 9.71 -23.09 21.02
CA LEU A 209 8.83 -21.93 21.22
C LEU A 209 9.63 -20.63 21.16
N ARG A 210 10.76 -20.58 21.83
CA ARG A 210 11.68 -19.45 21.79
C ARG A 210 12.15 -19.13 20.39
N LEU A 211 12.61 -20.13 19.63
CA LEU A 211 13.05 -19.96 18.25
C LEU A 211 11.93 -19.40 17.36
N ASN A 212 10.71 -19.92 17.51
CA ASN A 212 9.57 -19.45 16.73
C ASN A 212 9.13 -18.03 17.16
N PHE A 213 9.29 -17.67 18.42
CA PHE A 213 9.09 -16.31 18.89
C PHE A 213 10.12 -15.34 18.28
N ASP A 214 11.39 -15.72 18.22
CA ASP A 214 12.42 -14.89 17.59
C ASP A 214 12.16 -14.71 16.08
N ARG A 215 11.63 -15.74 15.41
CA ARG A 215 11.16 -15.63 14.01
C ARG A 215 9.96 -14.67 13.87
N LEU A 216 9.04 -14.69 14.82
CA LEU A 216 7.92 -13.73 14.87
C LEU A 216 8.42 -12.31 15.01
N VAL A 217 9.35 -12.07 15.93
CA VAL A 217 9.97 -10.74 16.11
C VAL A 217 10.65 -10.27 14.83
N ALA A 218 11.43 -11.15 14.18
CA ALA A 218 12.09 -10.84 12.92
C ALA A 218 11.08 -10.54 11.79
N LYS A 219 9.98 -11.30 11.71
CA LYS A 219 8.90 -11.04 10.73
C LYS A 219 8.26 -9.68 10.97
N LEU A 220 7.94 -9.33 12.21
CA LEU A 220 7.33 -8.04 12.55
C LEU A 220 8.30 -6.85 12.41
N ALA A 221 9.61 -7.09 12.39
CA ALA A 221 10.60 -6.06 12.09
C ALA A 221 10.50 -5.55 10.63
N THR A 222 10.00 -6.37 9.70
CA THR A 222 9.85 -5.96 8.30
C THR A 222 8.65 -5.05 8.08
N PHE A 223 7.68 -5.02 9.01
CA PHE A 223 6.46 -4.21 8.92
C PHE A 223 6.45 -3.09 9.98
N PRO A 224 6.93 -1.89 9.65
CA PRO A 224 6.99 -0.79 10.60
C PRO A 224 5.61 -0.22 10.92
N VAL A 225 5.34 -0.06 12.20
CA VAL A 225 4.14 0.60 12.73
C VAL A 225 4.52 1.71 13.69
N SER A 226 3.74 2.78 13.68
CA SER A 226 3.94 3.96 14.51
C SER A 226 3.00 3.97 15.70
N ARG A 227 3.54 4.31 16.86
CA ARG A 227 2.74 4.80 17.96
C ARG A 227 2.43 6.27 17.71
N THR A 228 1.18 6.62 17.52
CA THR A 228 0.77 7.98 17.22
C THR A 228 -0.17 8.53 18.27
N ARG A 229 -0.18 9.85 18.43
CA ARG A 229 -1.06 10.49 19.41
C ARG A 229 -2.54 10.19 19.15
N PRO A 230 -3.08 10.31 17.90
CA PRO A 230 -4.51 10.12 17.67
C PRO A 230 -4.97 8.66 17.87
N PHE A 231 -4.16 7.68 17.52
CA PHE A 231 -4.59 6.29 17.50
C PHE A 231 -4.12 5.47 18.71
N PHE A 232 -3.05 5.88 19.37
CA PHE A 232 -2.59 5.23 20.59
C PHE A 232 -2.82 6.10 21.83
N ASP A 233 -2.15 7.26 21.94
CA ASP A 233 -2.10 8.01 23.21
C ASP A 233 -3.46 8.57 23.64
N ALA A 234 -4.21 9.15 22.71
CA ALA A 234 -5.54 9.70 23.01
C ALA A 234 -6.54 8.59 23.35
N MET A 235 -6.46 7.46 22.67
CA MET A 235 -7.34 6.32 22.92
C MET A 235 -7.03 5.68 24.26
N GLU A 236 -5.77 5.36 24.54
CA GLU A 236 -5.34 4.85 25.85
C GLU A 236 -5.63 5.80 27.01
N GLY A 237 -5.53 7.10 26.77
CA GLY A 237 -5.86 8.12 27.75
C GLY A 237 -7.36 8.25 28.04
N SER A 238 -8.20 7.90 27.08
CA SER A 238 -9.66 7.89 27.22
C SER A 238 -10.17 6.59 27.85
N VAL A 239 -9.76 5.47 27.31
CA VAL A 239 -10.13 4.13 27.78
C VAL A 239 -8.90 3.23 27.71
N ALA A 240 -8.45 2.73 28.85
CA ALA A 240 -7.31 1.82 28.89
C ALA A 240 -7.58 0.57 28.05
N GLY A 241 -6.59 0.13 27.28
CA GLY A 241 -6.69 -1.03 26.41
C GLY A 241 -7.21 -0.74 25.00
N THR A 242 -7.44 0.52 24.62
CA THR A 242 -8.01 0.88 23.31
C THR A 242 -7.00 1.49 22.33
N GLY A 243 -5.78 1.76 22.75
CA GLY A 243 -4.72 2.26 21.88
C GLY A 243 -4.30 1.24 20.82
N ALA A 244 -4.08 1.71 19.61
CA ALA A 244 -3.73 0.90 18.45
C ALA A 244 -2.56 1.52 17.68
N MET A 245 -1.89 0.71 16.87
CA MET A 245 -0.71 1.11 16.09
C MET A 245 -1.13 1.57 14.69
N PHE A 246 -0.42 2.52 14.14
CA PHE A 246 -0.68 3.08 12.82
C PHE A 246 0.40 2.69 11.82
N SER A 247 0.02 2.39 10.59
CA SER A 247 0.96 2.19 9.48
C SER A 247 0.58 3.02 8.26
N ALA A 248 1.60 3.50 7.55
CA ALA A 248 1.49 4.04 6.20
C ALA A 248 2.27 3.09 5.28
N THR A 249 1.56 2.26 4.54
CA THR A 249 2.16 1.26 3.65
C THR A 249 2.14 1.79 2.22
N ILE A 250 3.10 1.38 1.42
CA ILE A 250 3.17 1.76 0.01
C ILE A 250 2.73 0.57 -0.84
N ASP A 251 1.72 0.77 -1.69
CA ASP A 251 1.35 -0.18 -2.75
C ASP A 251 2.35 -0.03 -3.90
N PRO A 252 3.27 -0.97 -4.11
CA PRO A 252 4.34 -0.83 -5.09
C PRO A 252 3.84 -0.90 -6.54
N TRP A 253 2.65 -1.43 -6.78
CA TRP A 253 2.08 -1.53 -8.13
C TRP A 253 1.31 -0.28 -8.54
N LYS A 254 0.76 0.46 -7.57
CA LYS A 254 0.04 1.73 -7.82
C LYS A 254 0.95 2.95 -7.75
N CYS A 255 1.98 2.93 -6.91
CA CYS A 255 2.87 4.07 -6.72
C CYS A 255 3.57 4.44 -8.03
N THR A 256 3.42 5.68 -8.48
CA THR A 256 4.07 6.23 -9.68
C THR A 256 5.38 6.94 -9.37
N GLY A 257 5.75 7.09 -8.09
CA GLY A 257 6.95 7.82 -7.69
C GLY A 257 6.83 9.34 -7.86
N CYS A 258 5.62 9.90 -7.81
CA CYS A 258 5.40 11.35 -7.95
C CYS A 258 5.93 12.16 -6.75
N LEU A 259 6.14 11.52 -5.59
CA LEU A 259 6.68 12.07 -4.33
C LEU A 259 5.82 13.14 -3.65
N GLU A 260 4.60 13.42 -4.11
CA GLU A 260 3.65 14.35 -3.47
C GLU A 260 3.45 14.05 -1.97
N CYS A 261 3.42 12.77 -1.62
CA CYS A 261 3.29 12.32 -0.23
C CYS A 261 4.46 12.74 0.66
N ILE A 262 5.64 12.94 0.10
CA ILE A 262 6.83 13.43 0.81
C ILE A 262 6.72 14.94 1.03
N GLU A 263 6.30 15.68 0.02
CA GLU A 263 6.16 17.14 0.08
C GLU A 263 5.14 17.58 1.13
N VAL A 264 4.03 16.83 1.27
CA VAL A 264 2.99 17.14 2.28
C VAL A 264 3.33 16.58 3.67
N CYS A 265 4.37 15.78 3.82
CA CYS A 265 4.73 15.16 5.10
C CYS A 265 5.43 16.13 6.04
N GLY A 266 4.67 16.94 6.78
CA GLY A 266 5.21 17.91 7.73
C GLY A 266 6.21 17.32 8.75
N PRO A 267 5.95 16.13 9.34
CA PRO A 267 6.91 15.49 10.26
C PRO A 267 8.15 14.89 9.58
N GLY A 268 8.18 14.77 8.25
CA GLY A 268 9.27 14.14 7.52
C GLY A 268 9.33 12.62 7.68
N ALA A 269 8.20 11.98 7.97
CA ALA A 269 8.11 10.53 8.11
C ALA A 269 8.19 9.76 6.78
N LEU A 270 8.06 10.46 5.66
CA LEU A 270 8.28 9.92 4.33
C LEU A 270 9.48 10.62 3.71
N THR A 271 10.44 9.84 3.25
CA THR A 271 11.66 10.32 2.59
C THR A 271 11.87 9.62 1.25
N PRO A 272 12.50 10.29 0.26
CA PRO A 272 12.75 9.65 -1.03
C PRO A 272 13.83 8.57 -0.89
N LEU A 273 13.60 7.44 -1.53
CA LEU A 273 14.53 6.32 -1.62
C LEU A 273 14.62 5.87 -3.07
N ASP A 274 15.82 5.74 -3.61
CA ASP A 274 16.03 5.22 -4.95
C ASP A 274 15.60 3.74 -5.00
N GLU A 275 14.83 3.39 -6.02
CA GLU A 275 14.28 2.05 -6.16
C GLU A 275 15.32 1.12 -6.79
N ASP A 276 15.52 0.00 -6.13
CA ASP A 276 16.19 -1.18 -6.66
C ASP A 276 15.35 -2.43 -6.36
N ALA A 277 15.87 -3.61 -6.70
CA ALA A 277 15.16 -4.87 -6.52
C ALA A 277 14.90 -5.19 -5.04
N ASP A 278 15.79 -4.83 -4.13
CA ASP A 278 15.69 -5.09 -2.70
C ASP A 278 14.65 -4.16 -2.06
N VAL A 279 14.67 -2.89 -2.44
CA VAL A 279 13.67 -1.90 -2.02
C VAL A 279 12.29 -2.31 -2.51
N LEU A 280 12.16 -2.72 -3.77
CA LEU A 280 10.89 -3.19 -4.33
C LEU A 280 10.39 -4.44 -3.59
N GLY A 281 11.26 -5.42 -3.35
CA GLY A 281 10.94 -6.62 -2.57
C GLY A 281 10.45 -6.29 -1.16
N THR A 282 11.09 -5.33 -0.49
CA THR A 282 10.68 -4.85 0.83
C THR A 282 9.28 -4.20 0.80
N LEU A 283 9.00 -3.37 -0.21
CA LEU A 283 7.68 -2.74 -0.36
C LEU A 283 6.59 -3.79 -0.61
N GLN A 284 6.87 -4.78 -1.45
CA GLN A 284 5.96 -5.89 -1.74
C GLN A 284 5.65 -6.69 -0.47
N GLU A 285 6.68 -7.08 0.28
CA GLU A 285 6.50 -7.82 1.53
C GLU A 285 5.66 -7.06 2.56
N ARG A 286 5.92 -5.77 2.72
CA ARG A 286 5.14 -4.88 3.61
C ARG A 286 3.69 -4.75 3.17
N PHE A 287 3.46 -4.57 1.89
CA PHE A 287 2.12 -4.45 1.34
C PHE A 287 1.34 -5.77 1.48
N GLU A 288 1.95 -6.91 1.18
CA GLU A 288 1.36 -8.23 1.36
C GLU A 288 1.01 -8.49 2.83
N PHE A 289 1.90 -8.16 3.75
CA PHE A 289 1.63 -8.28 5.19
C PHE A 289 0.46 -7.38 5.63
N MET A 290 0.42 -6.13 5.16
CA MET A 290 -0.69 -5.21 5.45
C MET A 290 -2.02 -5.78 4.93
N THR A 291 -2.03 -6.43 3.75
CA THR A 291 -3.26 -7.03 3.20
C THR A 291 -3.72 -8.27 3.98
N ALA A 292 -2.81 -8.96 4.64
CA ALA A 292 -3.12 -10.10 5.52
C ALA A 292 -3.69 -9.67 6.88
N LEU A 293 -3.43 -8.42 7.32
CA LEU A 293 -3.97 -7.86 8.55
C LEU A 293 -5.48 -7.55 8.41
N PRO A 294 -6.25 -7.58 9.51
CA PRO A 294 -7.61 -7.05 9.53
C PRO A 294 -7.68 -5.59 9.10
N ASN A 295 -8.86 -5.14 8.69
CA ASN A 295 -9.12 -3.74 8.41
C ASN A 295 -9.01 -2.89 9.68
N THR A 296 -8.90 -1.57 9.53
CA THR A 296 -9.00 -0.64 10.64
C THR A 296 -10.26 -0.91 11.48
N PRO A 297 -10.15 -1.04 12.80
CA PRO A 297 -11.28 -1.27 13.68
C PRO A 297 -12.34 -0.17 13.54
N ALA A 298 -13.63 -0.56 13.55
CA ALA A 298 -14.76 0.33 13.31
C ALA A 298 -14.74 1.59 14.18
N ARG A 299 -14.28 1.49 15.44
CA ARG A 299 -14.20 2.65 16.35
C ARG A 299 -13.30 3.80 15.86
N PHE A 300 -12.42 3.54 14.90
CA PHE A 300 -11.59 4.58 14.27
C PHE A 300 -12.22 5.12 12.98
N LEU A 301 -13.22 4.42 12.44
CA LEU A 301 -13.95 4.79 11.23
C LEU A 301 -15.26 5.50 11.55
N GLU A 302 -15.79 5.28 12.76
CA GLU A 302 -17.07 5.84 13.18
C GLU A 302 -16.91 7.27 13.71
N ASP A 303 -17.87 8.08 13.34
CA ASP A 303 -18.25 9.39 13.84
C ASP A 303 -17.14 10.40 14.13
N SER A 304 -17.03 11.37 13.24
CA SER A 304 -16.36 12.64 13.50
C SER A 304 -17.37 13.77 13.33
N THR A 305 -17.42 14.67 14.27
CA THR A 305 -18.15 15.93 14.14
C THR A 305 -17.39 16.96 13.30
N ASP A 306 -16.20 16.61 12.84
CA ASP A 306 -15.33 17.42 11.99
C ASP A 306 -15.37 16.88 10.55
N PRO A 307 -15.88 17.65 9.57
CA PRO A 307 -15.93 17.24 8.16
C PRO A 307 -14.57 16.84 7.57
N ASP A 308 -13.48 17.51 7.96
CA ASP A 308 -12.13 17.16 7.51
C ASP A 308 -11.68 15.84 8.17
N GLY A 309 -12.12 15.59 9.39
CA GLY A 309 -11.89 14.33 10.10
C GLY A 309 -12.61 13.15 9.43
N ASP A 310 -13.83 13.37 8.91
CA ASP A 310 -14.60 12.32 8.22
C ASP A 310 -13.88 11.82 6.96
N LEU A 311 -13.34 12.72 6.14
CA LEU A 311 -12.57 12.33 4.96
C LEU A 311 -11.32 11.51 5.35
N LYS A 312 -10.58 11.95 6.37
CA LYS A 312 -9.41 11.22 6.88
C LYS A 312 -9.78 9.84 7.44
N ARG A 313 -10.93 9.72 8.09
CA ARG A 313 -11.44 8.41 8.59
C ARG A 313 -11.77 7.46 7.46
N LEU A 314 -12.39 7.94 6.38
CA LEU A 314 -12.60 7.12 5.18
C LEU A 314 -11.28 6.60 4.60
N MET A 315 -10.20 7.37 4.71
CA MET A 315 -8.87 6.93 4.26
C MET A 315 -8.21 5.89 5.18
N LEU A 316 -8.76 5.60 6.35
CA LEU A 316 -8.35 4.48 7.20
C LEU A 316 -9.02 3.17 6.82
N ASP A 317 -10.10 3.21 6.06
CA ASP A 317 -10.76 2.00 5.59
C ASP A 317 -9.99 1.44 4.39
N ARG A 318 -9.46 0.23 4.56
CA ARG A 318 -8.72 -0.47 3.51
C ARG A 318 -9.52 -0.61 2.22
N SER A 319 -10.84 -0.70 2.29
CA SER A 319 -11.71 -0.78 1.11
C SER A 319 -11.61 0.46 0.22
N SER A 320 -11.25 1.63 0.76
CA SER A 320 -11.00 2.86 -0.01
C SER A 320 -9.85 2.72 -1.00
N PHE A 321 -8.92 1.78 -0.77
CA PHE A 321 -7.78 1.51 -1.65
C PHE A 321 -8.02 0.33 -2.61
N TYR A 322 -9.04 -0.49 -2.35
CA TYR A 322 -9.39 -1.68 -3.13
C TYR A 322 -10.80 -1.60 -3.72
N SER A 323 -11.45 -0.43 -3.63
CA SER A 323 -12.80 -0.23 -4.13
C SER A 323 -12.87 -0.31 -5.65
N THR A 324 -14.09 -0.44 -6.16
CA THR A 324 -14.39 -0.49 -7.60
C THR A 324 -13.90 0.73 -8.37
N THR A 325 -13.76 1.85 -7.71
CA THR A 325 -13.27 3.11 -8.30
C THR A 325 -11.76 3.21 -8.38
N GLY A 326 -11.03 2.21 -7.86
CA GLY A 326 -9.57 2.24 -7.83
C GLY A 326 -8.98 3.15 -6.75
N GLY A 327 -9.80 3.55 -5.79
CA GLY A 327 -9.47 4.48 -4.73
C GLY A 327 -10.00 5.89 -4.99
N HIS A 328 -9.69 6.80 -4.09
CA HIS A 328 -10.20 8.17 -4.12
C HIS A 328 -9.61 9.03 -5.26
N GLY A 329 -8.75 8.51 -6.05
CA GLY A 329 -8.10 9.23 -7.16
C GLY A 329 -8.43 8.68 -8.55
N ALA A 330 -9.42 7.81 -8.67
CA ALA A 330 -9.81 7.25 -9.97
C ALA A 330 -10.84 8.12 -10.68
#